data_674261689b6a75dec50e41cd2c33a328
#
_entry.id   674261689b6a75dec50e41cd2c33a328
#
_cell.length_a   1.000
_cell.length_b   1.000
_cell.length_c   1.000
_cell.angle_alpha   90.00
_cell.angle_beta   90.00
_cell.angle_gamma   90.00
#
_symmetry.space_group_name_H-M   'P 1'
#
loop_
_entity.id
_entity.type
_entity.pdbx_description
1 polymer ?
#
loop_
_entity_poly.entity_id
_entity_poly.type
_entity_poly.pdbx_seq_one_letter_code
_entity_poly.pdbx_strand_id
1 'polypeptide(L)'
;MSRIVEAVLADGNKIPYVITDNPPKGGMKYTYFSPDKSYVVQFFNDPELGRDVNIQDRISAIIGKYNPTISEEKGGAKGNTEKLANYFSDKYCWPYAIVVSPEFGVVCPAYPANYFFDEKSSKVYGLDLTGKDKKSNWFTSKVRKYLNDDELGNFMMMMKISISLARAIRRMHTAGLAHSDLSNNNVLIDPKTGSCVVIDIDSLVVPGLYPPEVVGTRGYIAPEVLESMIYQYGDPRRAMPCIETDLHSMAVLIYEYLLIRHPLTGPKHIPNIPAEEEDLLLMGSQALFIENPNNTSNRPDNLKVTIHDLGPHIESLFLQAFTDGLHNPKQRPTAMDWERGLVKTWDLLYPCENPDCREK
;
A
#
# COMPACT_ATOMS: atom_id res chain seq x y z
N MET A 1 21.59 12.93 22.13
CA MET A 1 21.97 11.74 22.95
C MET A 1 20.85 10.72 22.93
N SER A 2 21.14 9.43 22.76
CA SER A 2 20.11 8.39 22.85
C SER A 2 19.90 7.97 24.30
N ARG A 3 18.65 7.80 24.74
CA ARG A 3 18.28 7.36 26.10
C ARG A 3 17.21 6.30 26.02
N ILE A 4 17.38 5.22 26.78
CA ILE A 4 16.35 4.18 26.94
C ILE A 4 15.34 4.65 27.99
N VAL A 5 14.07 4.58 27.64
CA VAL A 5 12.92 4.87 28.52
C VAL A 5 11.88 3.75 28.38
N GLU A 6 10.87 3.74 29.25
CA GLU A 6 9.80 2.75 29.24
C GLU A 6 8.47 3.37 28.79
N ALA A 7 7.73 2.62 27.99
CA ALA A 7 6.33 2.86 27.69
C ALA A 7 5.46 1.86 28.48
N VAL A 8 4.28 2.31 28.94
CA VAL A 8 3.29 1.45 29.58
C VAL A 8 2.23 1.06 28.57
N LEU A 9 1.99 -0.22 28.41
CA LEU A 9 0.98 -0.77 27.53
C LEU A 9 -0.39 -0.80 28.20
N ALA A 10 -1.46 -0.95 27.40
CA ALA A 10 -2.83 -1.02 27.88
C ALA A 10 -3.09 -2.22 28.84
N ASP A 11 -2.30 -3.29 28.76
CA ASP A 11 -2.33 -4.45 29.66
C ASP A 11 -1.55 -4.23 30.96
N GLY A 12 -0.90 -3.06 31.16
CA GLY A 12 -0.07 -2.70 32.30
C GLY A 12 1.39 -3.13 32.17
N ASN A 13 1.77 -3.88 31.16
CA ASN A 13 3.17 -4.24 30.90
C ASN A 13 3.99 -3.02 30.50
N LYS A 14 5.30 -3.08 30.74
CA LYS A 14 6.26 -2.05 30.35
C LYS A 14 7.20 -2.56 29.29
N ILE A 15 7.49 -1.73 28.31
CA ILE A 15 8.43 -2.05 27.23
C ILE A 15 9.45 -0.93 27.06
N PRO A 16 10.75 -1.23 26.83
CA PRO A 16 11.76 -0.23 26.60
C PRO A 16 11.77 0.28 25.15
N TYR A 17 12.05 1.58 24.99
CA TYR A 17 12.33 2.17 23.68
C TYR A 17 13.41 3.23 23.78
N VAL A 18 14.03 3.59 22.63
CA VAL A 18 15.18 4.51 22.58
C VAL A 18 14.71 5.87 22.07
N ILE A 19 14.74 6.88 22.93
CA ILE A 19 14.54 8.28 22.51
C ILE A 19 15.81 8.77 21.82
N THR A 20 15.64 9.40 20.65
CA THR A 20 16.68 10.07 19.88
C THR A 20 16.28 11.51 19.60
N ASP A 21 17.27 12.38 19.39
CA ASP A 21 17.03 13.81 19.11
C ASP A 21 16.26 14.05 17.79
N ASN A 22 16.43 13.15 16.81
CA ASN A 22 15.75 13.15 15.51
C ASN A 22 15.13 11.79 15.20
N PRO A 23 13.99 11.45 15.80
CA PRO A 23 13.31 10.19 15.47
C PRO A 23 12.80 10.24 14.03
N PRO A 24 12.78 9.09 13.33
CA PRO A 24 12.07 8.99 12.07
C PRO A 24 10.64 9.49 12.21
N LYS A 25 10.22 10.35 11.25
CA LYS A 25 8.91 10.97 11.24
C LYS A 25 8.15 10.57 9.99
N GLY A 26 6.99 9.93 10.18
CA GLY A 26 5.99 9.75 9.14
C GLY A 26 5.05 10.95 9.03
N GLY A 27 4.01 10.84 8.21
CA GLY A 27 2.99 11.88 8.07
C GLY A 27 2.32 12.25 9.39
N MET A 28 2.00 11.25 10.21
CA MET A 28 1.21 11.43 11.43
C MET A 28 1.92 11.04 12.72
N LYS A 29 3.08 10.32 12.65
CA LYS A 29 3.72 9.74 13.84
C LYS A 29 5.22 9.88 13.86
N TYR A 30 5.77 9.96 15.08
CA TYR A 30 7.19 9.71 15.36
C TYR A 30 7.41 8.24 15.68
N THR A 31 8.54 7.69 15.22
CA THR A 31 8.89 6.28 15.39
C THR A 31 10.14 6.14 16.25
N TYR A 32 10.06 5.34 17.31
CA TYR A 32 11.17 5.04 18.22
C TYR A 32 11.43 3.53 18.24
N PHE A 33 12.67 3.13 18.06
CA PHE A 33 13.04 1.72 18.05
C PHE A 33 13.22 1.15 19.46
N SER A 34 12.92 -0.14 19.61
CA SER A 34 13.38 -0.91 20.77
C SER A 34 14.91 -0.98 20.81
N PRO A 35 15.53 -1.25 21.98
CA PRO A 35 16.99 -1.37 22.07
C PRO A 35 17.59 -2.44 21.15
N ASP A 36 16.88 -3.54 20.92
CA ASP A 36 17.26 -4.66 20.04
C ASP A 36 16.74 -4.50 18.59
N LYS A 37 15.98 -3.42 18.30
CA LYS A 37 15.35 -3.13 17.01
C LYS A 37 14.34 -4.21 16.54
N SER A 38 13.76 -4.98 17.43
CA SER A 38 12.75 -5.99 17.10
C SER A 38 11.36 -5.39 16.92
N TYR A 39 11.07 -4.23 17.53
CA TYR A 39 9.83 -3.49 17.39
C TYR A 39 10.07 -1.99 17.39
N VAL A 40 9.01 -1.27 17.07
CA VAL A 40 8.94 0.19 17.14
C VAL A 40 7.76 0.63 18.01
N VAL A 41 7.95 1.72 18.75
CA VAL A 41 6.89 2.45 19.44
C VAL A 41 6.62 3.72 18.65
N GLN A 42 5.36 3.96 18.30
CA GLN A 42 4.94 5.10 17.50
C GLN A 42 3.97 5.97 18.29
N PHE A 43 4.26 7.28 18.33
CA PHE A 43 3.40 8.30 18.94
C PHE A 43 2.93 9.29 17.90
N PHE A 44 1.72 9.84 18.05
CA PHE A 44 1.20 10.85 17.14
C PHE A 44 2.04 12.14 17.17
N ASN A 45 2.24 12.76 16.00
CA ASN A 45 2.91 14.05 15.88
C ASN A 45 2.09 15.19 16.48
N ASP A 46 0.74 15.06 16.38
CA ASP A 46 -0.22 15.94 16.99
C ASP A 46 -0.82 15.23 18.22
N PRO A 47 -0.56 15.72 19.44
CA PRO A 47 -1.09 15.13 20.66
C PRO A 47 -2.62 15.09 20.71
N GLU A 48 -3.34 15.98 20.01
CA GLU A 48 -4.81 15.99 20.00
C GLU A 48 -5.35 14.75 19.28
N LEU A 49 -4.70 14.28 18.21
CA LEU A 49 -5.06 13.02 17.56
C LEU A 49 -4.91 11.82 18.49
N GLY A 50 -3.86 11.79 19.31
CA GLY A 50 -3.68 10.75 20.33
C GLY A 50 -4.72 10.76 21.44
N ARG A 51 -5.41 11.89 21.66
CA ARG A 51 -6.49 12.05 22.67
C ARG A 51 -7.89 11.80 22.12
N ASP A 52 -8.04 11.72 20.80
CA ASP A 52 -9.33 11.48 20.15
C ASP A 52 -9.79 10.05 20.43
N VAL A 53 -10.93 9.94 21.11
CA VAL A 53 -11.53 8.66 21.51
C VAL A 53 -11.89 7.81 20.29
N ASN A 54 -12.33 8.42 19.18
CA ASN A 54 -12.67 7.69 17.96
C ASN A 54 -11.43 7.03 17.33
N ILE A 55 -10.29 7.72 17.38
CA ILE A 55 -9.01 7.17 16.92
C ILE A 55 -8.57 6.03 17.83
N GLN A 56 -8.66 6.20 19.15
CA GLN A 56 -8.32 5.15 20.12
C GLN A 56 -9.21 3.91 19.97
N ASP A 57 -10.51 4.09 19.81
CA ASP A 57 -11.48 3.00 19.62
C ASP A 57 -11.21 2.26 18.29
N ARG A 58 -10.95 3.00 17.21
CA ARG A 58 -10.59 2.41 15.92
C ARG A 58 -9.33 1.57 16.03
N ILE A 59 -8.26 2.11 16.59
CA ILE A 59 -6.98 1.40 16.77
C ILE A 59 -7.18 0.15 17.63
N SER A 60 -7.95 0.25 18.72
CA SER A 60 -8.28 -0.88 19.57
C SER A 60 -9.02 -1.99 18.80
N ALA A 61 -9.97 -1.58 17.96
CA ALA A 61 -10.71 -2.52 17.12
C ALA A 61 -9.83 -3.20 16.06
N ILE A 62 -8.90 -2.45 15.44
CA ILE A 62 -7.95 -2.96 14.44
C ILE A 62 -6.97 -3.95 15.07
N ILE A 63 -6.44 -3.64 16.25
CA ILE A 63 -5.51 -4.55 16.97
C ILE A 63 -6.22 -5.82 17.43
N GLY A 64 -7.50 -5.73 17.78
CA GLY A 64 -8.33 -6.83 18.29
C GLY A 64 -9.17 -7.51 17.21
N LYS A 65 -10.49 -7.33 17.28
CA LYS A 65 -11.51 -8.10 16.54
C LYS A 65 -11.42 -8.08 15.00
N TYR A 66 -10.72 -7.12 14.42
CA TYR A 66 -10.50 -7.07 12.98
C TYR A 66 -9.12 -7.57 12.55
N ASN A 67 -8.26 -7.95 13.51
CA ASN A 67 -6.89 -8.33 13.23
C ASN A 67 -6.79 -9.69 12.51
N PRO A 68 -6.31 -9.75 11.26
CA PRO A 68 -6.14 -11.01 10.53
C PRO A 68 -4.84 -11.77 10.88
N THR A 69 -3.97 -11.20 11.71
CA THR A 69 -2.67 -11.79 12.07
C THR A 69 -2.70 -12.56 13.39
N ILE A 70 -3.85 -12.54 14.10
CA ILE A 70 -4.10 -13.36 15.28
C ILE A 70 -5.36 -14.19 15.09
N SER A 71 -5.43 -15.36 15.71
CA SER A 71 -6.60 -16.23 15.59
C SER A 71 -7.83 -15.65 16.29
N GLU A 72 -9.02 -16.10 15.87
CA GLU A 72 -10.29 -15.70 16.49
C GLU A 72 -10.31 -16.06 17.98
N GLU A 73 -9.74 -17.20 18.37
CA GLU A 73 -9.63 -17.64 19.76
C GLU A 73 -8.81 -16.66 20.62
N LYS A 74 -7.86 -15.94 20.00
CA LYS A 74 -7.05 -14.89 20.65
C LYS A 74 -7.64 -13.48 20.47
N GLY A 75 -8.90 -13.38 20.03
CA GLY A 75 -9.58 -12.11 19.84
C GLY A 75 -9.39 -11.45 18.47
N GLY A 76 -8.83 -12.18 17.49
CA GLY A 76 -8.64 -11.69 16.13
C GLY A 76 -9.89 -11.77 15.25
N ALA A 77 -9.71 -11.55 13.96
CA ALA A 77 -10.79 -11.48 12.97
C ALA A 77 -11.59 -12.80 12.92
N LYS A 78 -12.92 -12.66 12.81
CA LYS A 78 -13.85 -13.79 12.76
C LYS A 78 -13.45 -14.82 11.69
N GLY A 79 -13.47 -16.09 12.05
CA GLY A 79 -13.09 -17.22 11.19
C GLY A 79 -11.58 -17.35 10.96
N ASN A 80 -10.74 -16.59 11.68
CA ASN A 80 -9.28 -16.63 11.55
C ASN A 80 -8.68 -17.74 12.42
N THR A 81 -8.32 -18.85 11.77
CA THR A 81 -7.61 -19.96 12.45
C THR A 81 -6.15 -19.60 12.73
N GLU A 82 -5.49 -20.29 13.66
CA GLU A 82 -4.06 -20.09 13.97
C GLU A 82 -3.18 -20.25 12.71
N LYS A 83 -3.48 -21.21 11.84
CA LYS A 83 -2.75 -21.40 10.58
C LYS A 83 -2.86 -20.20 9.64
N LEU A 84 -4.06 -19.62 9.53
CA LEU A 84 -4.28 -18.42 8.71
C LEU A 84 -3.59 -17.19 9.33
N ALA A 85 -3.70 -17.01 10.64
CA ALA A 85 -3.03 -15.95 11.37
C ALA A 85 -1.52 -15.95 11.10
N ASN A 86 -0.87 -17.10 11.27
CA ASN A 86 0.57 -17.26 11.02
C ASN A 86 0.96 -17.00 9.57
N TYR A 87 0.13 -17.40 8.59
CA TYR A 87 0.39 -17.10 7.17
C TYR A 87 0.32 -15.59 6.88
N PHE A 88 -0.60 -14.88 7.54
CA PHE A 88 -0.80 -13.46 7.27
C PHE A 88 0.08 -12.54 8.13
N SER A 89 0.72 -13.05 9.20
CA SER A 89 1.63 -12.25 10.04
C SER A 89 2.76 -11.59 9.26
N ASP A 90 3.28 -12.27 8.23
CA ASP A 90 4.36 -11.76 7.38
C ASP A 90 3.89 -10.83 6.24
N LYS A 91 2.58 -10.60 6.13
CA LYS A 91 2.01 -9.76 5.05
C LYS A 91 1.76 -8.32 5.47
N TYR A 92 1.86 -8.05 6.78
CA TYR A 92 1.57 -6.74 7.33
C TYR A 92 2.54 -6.41 8.47
N CYS A 93 2.85 -5.13 8.63
CA CYS A 93 3.40 -4.62 9.89
C CYS A 93 2.25 -4.24 10.81
N TRP A 94 1.53 -5.25 11.32
CA TRP A 94 0.33 -5.06 12.12
C TRP A 94 0.68 -4.62 13.55
N PRO A 95 0.09 -3.52 14.08
CA PRO A 95 0.28 -3.14 15.47
C PRO A 95 -0.27 -4.24 16.38
N TYR A 96 0.45 -4.57 17.44
CA TYR A 96 0.09 -5.66 18.35
C TYR A 96 -0.17 -5.22 19.79
N ALA A 97 0.14 -3.96 20.14
CA ALA A 97 -0.14 -3.41 21.45
C ALA A 97 -0.43 -1.90 21.38
N ILE A 98 -1.19 -1.41 22.37
CA ILE A 98 -1.49 -0.01 22.58
C ILE A 98 -0.61 0.50 23.73
N VAL A 99 0.02 1.65 23.53
CA VAL A 99 0.72 2.41 24.56
C VAL A 99 -0.24 3.43 25.17
N VAL A 100 -0.28 3.47 26.50
CA VAL A 100 -1.12 4.41 27.27
C VAL A 100 -0.31 5.47 28.01
N SER A 101 1.01 5.25 28.18
CA SER A 101 1.91 6.21 28.82
C SER A 101 3.33 6.09 28.20
N PRO A 102 4.04 7.21 27.92
CA PRO A 102 3.73 8.60 28.34
C PRO A 102 2.58 9.26 27.57
N GLU A 103 2.28 8.79 26.37
CA GLU A 103 1.22 9.27 25.48
C GLU A 103 0.55 8.08 24.80
N PHE A 104 -0.64 8.29 24.22
CA PHE A 104 -1.28 7.26 23.42
C PHE A 104 -0.46 6.97 22.15
N GLY A 105 -0.23 5.68 21.89
CA GLY A 105 0.56 5.23 20.76
C GLY A 105 0.35 3.75 20.47
N VAL A 106 1.10 3.24 19.52
CA VAL A 106 1.05 1.83 19.10
C VAL A 106 2.43 1.19 19.10
N VAL A 107 2.46 -0.12 19.28
CA VAL A 107 3.66 -0.94 19.10
C VAL A 107 3.48 -1.78 17.86
N CYS A 108 4.42 -1.64 16.92
CA CYS A 108 4.46 -2.41 15.69
C CYS A 108 5.74 -3.26 15.60
N PRO A 109 5.73 -4.40 14.89
CA PRO A 109 6.97 -5.08 14.53
C PRO A 109 7.88 -4.11 13.75
N ALA A 110 9.19 -4.20 13.95
CA ALA A 110 10.13 -3.53 13.04
C ALA A 110 10.05 -4.19 11.66
N TYR A 111 10.28 -3.40 10.61
CA TYR A 111 10.29 -3.96 9.26
C TYR A 111 11.42 -4.99 9.12
N PRO A 112 11.18 -6.15 8.48
CA PRO A 112 12.23 -7.13 8.23
C PRO A 112 13.40 -6.55 7.43
N ALA A 113 14.62 -7.02 7.72
CA ALA A 113 15.86 -6.45 7.20
C ALA A 113 15.95 -6.44 5.66
N ASN A 114 15.32 -7.41 4.98
CA ASN A 114 15.28 -7.49 3.52
C ASN A 114 14.50 -6.33 2.84
N TYR A 115 13.69 -5.60 3.61
CA TYR A 115 13.00 -4.39 3.14
C TYR A 115 13.79 -3.09 3.34
N PHE A 116 15.08 -3.19 3.62
CA PHE A 116 15.98 -2.04 3.64
C PHE A 116 17.06 -2.18 2.58
N PHE A 117 17.46 -1.06 2.00
CA PHE A 117 18.59 -1.00 1.10
C PHE A 117 19.90 -1.14 1.87
N ASP A 118 20.89 -1.76 1.23
CA ASP A 118 22.28 -1.85 1.69
C ASP A 118 23.22 -0.93 0.91
N GLU A 119 24.51 -0.97 1.23
CA GLU A 119 25.53 -0.13 0.60
C GLU A 119 25.68 -0.38 -0.91
N LYS A 120 25.25 -1.54 -1.40
CA LYS A 120 25.37 -1.96 -2.81
C LYS A 120 24.11 -1.70 -3.62
N SER A 121 23.06 -1.17 -3.00
CA SER A 121 21.76 -1.02 -3.65
C SER A 121 21.70 0.10 -4.68
N SER A 122 22.61 1.09 -4.63
CA SER A 122 22.69 2.20 -5.59
C SER A 122 23.82 1.99 -6.58
N LYS A 123 23.55 2.24 -7.89
CA LYS A 123 24.56 2.32 -8.94
C LYS A 123 25.12 3.73 -9.20
N VAL A 124 24.61 4.72 -8.46
CA VAL A 124 25.04 6.10 -8.60
C VAL A 124 26.08 6.42 -7.52
N TYR A 125 27.30 6.77 -7.95
CA TYR A 125 28.36 7.19 -7.03
C TYR A 125 27.92 8.41 -6.18
N GLY A 126 28.07 8.28 -4.88
CA GLY A 126 27.66 9.34 -3.92
C GLY A 126 26.17 9.32 -3.52
N LEU A 127 25.33 8.45 -4.10
CA LEU A 127 23.98 8.22 -3.63
C LEU A 127 23.97 7.04 -2.65
N ASP A 128 23.92 7.35 -1.36
CA ASP A 128 23.78 6.35 -0.30
C ASP A 128 22.28 6.10 -0.02
N LEU A 129 21.86 4.85 -0.23
CA LEU A 129 20.51 4.37 0.08
C LEU A 129 20.47 3.53 1.35
N THR A 130 21.61 3.27 1.97
CA THR A 130 21.73 2.39 3.14
C THR A 130 20.73 2.75 4.24
N GLY A 131 19.96 1.77 4.67
CA GLY A 131 18.96 1.90 5.71
C GLY A 131 17.67 2.61 5.29
N LYS A 132 17.50 3.00 4.03
CA LYS A 132 16.20 3.46 3.52
C LYS A 132 15.31 2.27 3.25
N ASP A 133 14.02 2.41 3.59
CA ASP A 133 13.00 1.40 3.36
C ASP A 133 12.68 1.23 1.86
N LYS A 134 12.49 -0.02 1.45
CA LYS A 134 12.18 -0.40 0.07
C LYS A 134 10.70 -0.19 -0.26
N LYS A 135 10.21 1.05 -0.13
CA LYS A 135 8.88 1.42 -0.61
C LYS A 135 8.76 1.14 -2.10
N SER A 136 7.58 0.70 -2.54
CA SER A 136 7.42 0.26 -3.93
C SER A 136 7.66 1.36 -4.95
N ASN A 137 7.55 2.65 -4.58
CA ASN A 137 7.86 3.77 -5.45
C ASN A 137 9.33 3.78 -5.95
N TRP A 138 10.27 3.21 -5.21
CA TRP A 138 11.66 3.07 -5.67
C TRP A 138 11.77 2.21 -6.93
N PHE A 139 10.86 1.28 -7.11
CA PHE A 139 10.90 0.27 -8.17
C PHE A 139 9.98 0.59 -9.35
N THR A 140 8.97 1.44 -9.16
CA THR A 140 7.94 1.74 -10.17
C THR A 140 8.05 3.14 -10.77
N SER A 141 8.83 4.03 -10.14
CA SER A 141 9.00 5.41 -10.59
C SER A 141 10.34 5.65 -11.31
N LYS A 142 10.56 6.91 -11.76
CA LYS A 142 11.79 7.33 -12.45
C LYS A 142 13.07 7.13 -11.63
N VAL A 143 12.97 7.00 -10.31
CA VAL A 143 14.14 6.76 -9.44
C VAL A 143 14.68 5.33 -9.54
N ARG A 144 13.91 4.39 -10.10
CA ARG A 144 14.34 3.02 -10.42
C ARG A 144 15.70 2.97 -11.13
N LYS A 145 15.98 3.92 -12.01
CA LYS A 145 17.24 4.02 -12.75
C LYS A 145 18.49 4.15 -11.89
N TYR A 146 18.35 4.55 -10.63
CA TYR A 146 19.46 4.72 -9.68
C TYR A 146 19.77 3.44 -8.89
N LEU A 147 18.88 2.45 -8.91
CA LEU A 147 19.07 1.18 -8.24
C LEU A 147 19.99 0.26 -9.05
N ASN A 148 20.78 -0.57 -8.37
CA ASN A 148 21.50 -1.64 -8.99
C ASN A 148 20.55 -2.67 -9.61
N ASP A 149 20.98 -3.32 -10.68
CA ASP A 149 20.17 -4.27 -11.43
C ASP A 149 19.71 -5.45 -10.54
N ASP A 150 20.55 -5.87 -9.59
CA ASP A 150 20.22 -6.91 -8.60
C ASP A 150 19.07 -6.54 -7.66
N GLU A 151 18.81 -5.23 -7.46
CA GLU A 151 17.69 -4.76 -6.66
C GLU A 151 16.36 -4.82 -7.42
N LEU A 152 16.41 -4.77 -8.75
CA LEU A 152 15.23 -4.57 -9.57
C LEU A 152 14.34 -5.82 -9.70
N GLY A 153 14.90 -7.01 -9.40
CA GLY A 153 14.22 -8.27 -9.66
C GLY A 153 13.92 -8.48 -11.15
N ASN A 154 12.99 -9.37 -11.42
CA ASN A 154 12.50 -9.67 -12.77
C ASN A 154 10.97 -9.69 -12.80
N PHE A 155 10.39 -9.93 -13.98
CA PHE A 155 8.94 -9.98 -14.17
C PHE A 155 8.26 -11.02 -13.26
N MET A 156 8.86 -12.21 -13.08
CA MET A 156 8.34 -13.26 -12.21
C MET A 156 8.25 -12.78 -10.74
N MET A 157 9.26 -12.05 -10.27
CA MET A 157 9.25 -11.53 -8.90
C MET A 157 8.19 -10.44 -8.72
N MET A 158 7.99 -9.56 -9.70
CA MET A 158 6.92 -8.55 -9.68
C MET A 158 5.52 -9.20 -9.74
N MET A 159 5.37 -10.27 -10.50
CA MET A 159 4.14 -11.08 -10.51
C MET A 159 3.86 -11.69 -9.13
N LYS A 160 4.88 -12.26 -8.47
CA LYS A 160 4.78 -12.83 -7.13
C LYS A 160 4.43 -11.78 -6.08
N ILE A 161 4.99 -10.57 -6.18
CA ILE A 161 4.63 -9.41 -5.36
C ILE A 161 3.16 -9.06 -5.57
N SER A 162 2.69 -9.00 -6.81
CA SER A 162 1.29 -8.70 -7.15
C SER A 162 0.32 -9.72 -6.57
N ILE A 163 0.64 -11.01 -6.64
CA ILE A 163 -0.15 -12.09 -6.01
C ILE A 163 -0.17 -11.92 -4.49
N SER A 164 0.97 -11.63 -3.88
CA SER A 164 1.08 -11.44 -2.43
C SER A 164 0.27 -10.24 -1.95
N LEU A 165 0.32 -9.11 -2.69
CA LEU A 165 -0.48 -7.92 -2.42
C LEU A 165 -1.98 -8.23 -2.52
N ALA A 166 -2.44 -8.85 -3.62
CA ALA A 166 -3.85 -9.21 -3.80
C ALA A 166 -4.36 -10.09 -2.67
N ARG A 167 -3.55 -11.05 -2.19
CA ARG A 167 -3.87 -11.90 -1.02
C ARG A 167 -4.00 -11.10 0.27
N ALA A 168 -3.07 -10.18 0.51
CA ALA A 168 -3.10 -9.32 1.68
C ALA A 168 -4.37 -8.47 1.67
N ILE A 169 -4.63 -7.73 0.59
CA ILE A 169 -5.80 -6.87 0.48
C ILE A 169 -7.10 -7.68 0.59
N ARG A 170 -7.19 -8.85 -0.07
CA ARG A 170 -8.35 -9.74 0.08
C ARG A 170 -8.60 -10.10 1.54
N ARG A 171 -7.55 -10.40 2.31
CA ARG A 171 -7.68 -10.75 3.72
C ARG A 171 -8.19 -9.59 4.57
N MET A 172 -7.68 -8.38 4.35
CA MET A 172 -8.18 -7.17 5.00
C MET A 172 -9.67 -6.94 4.70
N HIS A 173 -10.04 -6.98 3.41
CA HIS A 173 -11.44 -6.81 2.99
C HIS A 173 -12.37 -7.87 3.61
N THR A 174 -11.91 -9.12 3.69
CA THR A 174 -12.67 -10.20 4.36
C THR A 174 -12.85 -9.95 5.86
N ALA A 175 -11.90 -9.27 6.50
CA ALA A 175 -12.02 -8.86 7.90
C ALA A 175 -12.90 -7.59 8.08
N GLY A 176 -13.39 -6.98 6.99
CA GLY A 176 -14.21 -5.78 7.01
C GLY A 176 -13.43 -4.48 7.11
N LEU A 177 -12.16 -4.49 6.73
CA LEU A 177 -11.25 -3.33 6.76
C LEU A 177 -10.96 -2.81 5.36
N ALA A 178 -10.70 -1.51 5.25
CA ALA A 178 -10.12 -0.87 4.08
C ALA A 178 -8.87 -0.08 4.49
N HIS A 179 -7.88 0.05 3.59
CA HIS A 179 -6.61 0.70 3.91
C HIS A 179 -6.70 2.23 3.91
N SER A 180 -7.62 2.81 3.19
CA SER A 180 -7.80 4.25 2.97
C SER A 180 -6.66 4.97 2.24
N ASP A 181 -5.40 4.62 2.47
CA ASP A 181 -4.21 5.17 1.82
C ASP A 181 -3.32 4.05 1.23
N LEU A 182 -3.91 3.12 0.50
CA LEU A 182 -3.14 2.10 -0.22
C LEU A 182 -2.39 2.76 -1.38
N SER A 183 -1.07 2.83 -1.28
CA SER A 183 -0.22 3.51 -2.25
C SER A 183 1.18 2.90 -2.31
N ASN A 184 1.98 3.36 -3.24
CA ASN A 184 3.39 2.95 -3.37
C ASN A 184 4.28 3.39 -2.19
N ASN A 185 3.78 4.21 -1.29
CA ASN A 185 4.46 4.59 -0.04
C ASN A 185 4.14 3.63 1.12
N ASN A 186 3.00 2.91 1.03
CA ASN A 186 2.48 2.07 2.11
C ASN A 186 2.55 0.56 1.79
N VAL A 187 3.34 0.21 0.76
CA VAL A 187 3.74 -1.17 0.46
C VAL A 187 5.26 -1.23 0.30
N LEU A 188 5.92 -1.98 1.18
CA LEU A 188 7.33 -2.33 1.02
C LEU A 188 7.43 -3.57 0.15
N ILE A 189 8.38 -3.58 -0.78
CA ILE A 189 8.62 -4.73 -1.66
C ILE A 189 10.08 -5.12 -1.65
N ASP A 190 10.32 -6.41 -1.81
CA ASP A 190 11.65 -6.96 -2.05
C ASP A 190 11.64 -7.75 -3.36
N PRO A 191 12.02 -7.11 -4.49
CA PRO A 191 12.03 -7.77 -5.78
C PRO A 191 13.03 -8.92 -5.92
N LYS A 192 14.03 -9.02 -5.01
CA LYS A 192 14.96 -10.18 -4.97
C LYS A 192 14.25 -11.46 -4.58
N THR A 193 13.31 -11.39 -3.65
CA THR A 193 12.56 -12.55 -3.13
C THR A 193 11.12 -12.65 -3.67
N GLY A 194 10.62 -11.59 -4.27
CA GLY A 194 9.23 -11.47 -4.70
C GLY A 194 8.27 -11.36 -3.50
N SER A 195 8.70 -10.75 -2.40
CA SER A 195 7.88 -10.54 -1.20
C SER A 195 7.41 -9.08 -1.09
N CYS A 196 6.29 -8.88 -0.39
CA CYS A 196 5.81 -7.56 0.00
C CYS A 196 5.18 -7.58 1.39
N VAL A 197 5.15 -6.41 2.01
CA VAL A 197 4.47 -6.17 3.28
C VAL A 197 3.70 -4.86 3.21
N VAL A 198 2.45 -4.87 3.65
CA VAL A 198 1.60 -3.67 3.79
C VAL A 198 1.89 -3.03 5.13
N ILE A 199 2.11 -1.74 5.13
CA ILE A 199 2.47 -0.93 6.30
C ILE A 199 1.43 0.14 6.56
N ASP A 200 1.58 0.92 7.63
CA ASP A 200 0.66 1.97 8.07
C ASP A 200 -0.76 1.44 8.39
N ILE A 201 -0.79 0.29 9.04
CA ILE A 201 -2.00 -0.50 9.32
C ILE A 201 -2.95 0.21 10.30
N ASP A 202 -2.44 1.02 11.19
CA ASP A 202 -3.24 1.75 12.18
C ASP A 202 -4.00 2.95 11.59
N SER A 203 -3.77 3.27 10.31
CA SER A 203 -4.60 4.18 9.52
C SER A 203 -5.82 3.49 8.86
N LEU A 204 -5.96 2.15 8.99
CA LEU A 204 -7.08 1.41 8.44
C LEU A 204 -8.42 1.92 8.93
N VAL A 205 -9.43 1.76 8.11
CA VAL A 205 -10.81 2.14 8.42
C VAL A 205 -11.71 0.92 8.45
N VAL A 206 -12.72 1.00 9.30
CA VAL A 206 -13.88 0.11 9.26
C VAL A 206 -14.99 0.89 8.57
N PRO A 207 -15.30 0.62 7.28
CA PRO A 207 -16.27 1.39 6.53
C PRO A 207 -17.61 1.54 7.26
N GLY A 208 -18.10 2.78 7.35
CA GLY A 208 -19.35 3.10 8.04
C GLY A 208 -19.28 3.18 9.57
N LEU A 209 -18.14 2.81 10.20
CA LEU A 209 -17.97 2.91 11.66
C LEU A 209 -16.87 3.89 12.05
N TYR A 210 -15.69 3.78 11.43
CA TYR A 210 -14.53 4.60 11.74
C TYR A 210 -14.02 5.24 10.45
N PRO A 211 -14.33 6.53 10.21
CA PRO A 211 -13.84 7.25 9.03
C PRO A 211 -12.33 7.51 9.13
N PRO A 212 -11.64 7.65 8.00
CA PRO A 212 -10.21 7.94 7.97
C PRO A 212 -9.90 9.41 8.24
N GLU A 213 -8.72 9.70 8.79
CA GLU A 213 -8.16 11.07 8.84
C GLU A 213 -7.54 11.48 7.50
N VAL A 214 -7.06 10.53 6.74
CA VAL A 214 -6.38 10.73 5.47
C VAL A 214 -7.23 10.18 4.33
N VAL A 215 -7.31 10.93 3.23
CA VAL A 215 -8.13 10.57 2.06
C VAL A 215 -7.35 9.70 1.07
N GLY A 216 -6.03 9.62 1.22
CA GLY A 216 -5.14 8.82 0.40
C GLY A 216 -4.00 9.62 -0.26
N THR A 217 -3.11 8.91 -0.93
CA THR A 217 -1.96 9.45 -1.66
C THR A 217 -2.38 9.78 -3.10
N ARG A 218 -1.99 10.98 -3.58
CA ARG A 218 -2.23 11.41 -4.97
C ARG A 218 -1.78 10.35 -5.98
N GLY A 219 -2.60 10.13 -7.00
CA GLY A 219 -2.41 9.09 -8.01
C GLY A 219 -3.01 7.72 -7.64
N TYR A 220 -3.34 7.50 -6.35
CA TYR A 220 -3.97 6.27 -5.88
C TYR A 220 -5.39 6.48 -5.37
N ILE A 221 -5.76 7.73 -5.11
CA ILE A 221 -7.12 8.09 -4.68
C ILE A 221 -8.09 7.77 -5.82
N ALA A 222 -9.16 7.05 -5.50
CA ALA A 222 -10.19 6.70 -6.47
C ALA A 222 -10.93 7.94 -7.00
N PRO A 223 -11.32 7.98 -8.31
CA PRO A 223 -11.95 9.14 -8.93
C PRO A 223 -13.14 9.70 -8.15
N GLU A 224 -14.06 8.86 -7.67
CA GLU A 224 -15.23 9.26 -6.91
C GLU A 224 -14.91 9.98 -5.60
N VAL A 225 -13.77 9.63 -4.98
CA VAL A 225 -13.29 10.30 -3.78
C VAL A 225 -12.80 11.70 -4.12
N LEU A 226 -11.94 11.83 -5.16
CA LEU A 226 -11.44 13.12 -5.63
C LEU A 226 -12.58 14.07 -6.03
N GLU A 227 -13.55 13.59 -6.80
CA GLU A 227 -14.71 14.36 -7.24
C GLU A 227 -15.54 14.90 -6.08
N SER A 228 -15.63 14.11 -5.00
CA SER A 228 -16.41 14.46 -3.81
C SER A 228 -15.70 15.38 -2.83
N MET A 229 -14.39 15.66 -3.02
CA MET A 229 -13.61 16.52 -2.11
C MET A 229 -14.10 17.98 -2.06
N ILE A 230 -14.92 18.40 -3.00
CA ILE A 230 -15.62 19.71 -2.96
C ILE A 230 -16.61 19.81 -1.79
N TYR A 231 -17.09 18.68 -1.26
CA TYR A 231 -17.99 18.65 -0.12
C TYR A 231 -17.19 18.63 1.19
N GLN A 232 -17.73 19.29 2.23
CA GLN A 232 -17.10 19.31 3.54
C GLN A 232 -17.07 17.90 4.17
N TYR A 233 -16.15 17.69 5.09
CA TYR A 233 -16.09 16.47 5.89
C TYR A 233 -17.41 16.29 6.68
N GLY A 234 -17.99 15.07 6.62
CA GLY A 234 -19.29 14.76 7.21
C GLY A 234 -20.50 15.02 6.31
N ASP A 235 -20.35 15.65 5.15
CA ASP A 235 -21.42 15.76 4.14
C ASP A 235 -21.72 14.37 3.56
N PRO A 236 -22.99 13.90 3.54
CA PRO A 236 -23.34 12.59 2.97
C PRO A 236 -22.96 12.35 1.51
N ARG A 237 -22.70 13.42 0.76
CA ARG A 237 -22.27 13.36 -0.65
C ARG A 237 -20.77 13.13 -0.79
N ARG A 238 -20.00 13.31 0.30
CA ARG A 238 -18.56 13.08 0.28
C ARG A 238 -18.29 11.59 0.33
N ALA A 239 -17.70 11.04 -0.73
CA ALA A 239 -17.26 9.65 -0.76
C ALA A 239 -16.07 9.47 0.20
N MET A 240 -16.18 8.45 1.03
CA MET A 240 -15.12 8.11 1.98
C MET A 240 -14.38 6.85 1.51
N PRO A 241 -13.09 6.73 1.83
CA PRO A 241 -12.35 5.51 1.58
C PRO A 241 -13.08 4.26 2.10
N CYS A 242 -13.12 3.23 1.26
CA CYS A 242 -13.82 1.98 1.51
C CYS A 242 -13.16 0.83 0.72
N ILE A 243 -13.75 -0.34 0.75
CA ILE A 243 -13.23 -1.51 0.01
C ILE A 243 -13.11 -1.22 -1.49
N GLU A 244 -14.10 -0.57 -2.09
CA GLU A 244 -14.10 -0.26 -3.52
C GLU A 244 -12.99 0.74 -3.90
N THR A 245 -12.64 1.67 -3.01
CA THR A 245 -11.51 2.60 -3.27
C THR A 245 -10.17 1.89 -3.18
N ASP A 246 -9.99 0.95 -2.24
CA ASP A 246 -8.80 0.09 -2.18
C ASP A 246 -8.63 -0.76 -3.44
N LEU A 247 -9.72 -1.25 -4.04
CA LEU A 247 -9.67 -2.01 -5.28
C LEU A 247 -9.12 -1.17 -6.44
N HIS A 248 -9.42 0.13 -6.49
CA HIS A 248 -8.80 1.06 -7.44
C HIS A 248 -7.29 1.18 -7.18
N SER A 249 -6.91 1.52 -5.95
CA SER A 249 -5.51 1.71 -5.56
C SER A 249 -4.67 0.45 -5.78
N MET A 250 -5.21 -0.72 -5.45
CA MET A 250 -4.56 -2.02 -5.69
C MET A 250 -4.35 -2.28 -7.19
N ALA A 251 -5.36 -1.98 -8.03
CA ALA A 251 -5.23 -2.12 -9.49
C ALA A 251 -4.13 -1.20 -10.05
N VAL A 252 -4.03 0.05 -9.56
CA VAL A 252 -2.94 0.98 -9.91
C VAL A 252 -1.58 0.39 -9.53
N LEU A 253 -1.42 -0.10 -8.30
CA LEU A 253 -0.17 -0.71 -7.84
C LEU A 253 0.22 -1.94 -8.67
N ILE A 254 -0.70 -2.85 -8.96
CA ILE A 254 -0.43 -4.03 -9.78
C ILE A 254 -0.02 -3.62 -11.20
N TYR A 255 -0.68 -2.60 -11.78
CA TYR A 255 -0.31 -2.07 -13.09
C TYR A 255 1.11 -1.50 -13.07
N GLU A 256 1.47 -0.71 -12.04
CA GLU A 256 2.81 -0.17 -11.88
C GLU A 256 3.88 -1.26 -11.67
N TYR A 257 3.56 -2.34 -10.95
CA TYR A 257 4.51 -3.44 -10.73
C TYR A 257 4.82 -4.20 -12.03
N LEU A 258 3.81 -4.41 -12.87
CA LEU A 258 3.95 -5.20 -14.09
C LEU A 258 4.41 -4.39 -15.29
N LEU A 259 4.08 -3.09 -15.36
CA LEU A 259 4.32 -2.24 -16.54
C LEU A 259 5.18 -1.00 -16.28
N ILE A 260 5.59 -0.76 -15.03
CA ILE A 260 6.49 0.33 -14.60
C ILE A 260 6.00 1.72 -15.07
N ARG A 261 4.71 1.94 -15.04
CA ARG A 261 4.06 3.21 -15.37
C ARG A 261 2.68 3.30 -14.72
N HIS A 262 2.17 4.52 -14.58
CA HIS A 262 0.85 4.75 -14.00
C HIS A 262 -0.26 4.57 -15.05
N PRO A 263 -1.38 3.89 -14.75
CA PRO A 263 -2.43 3.56 -15.74
C PRO A 263 -3.22 4.77 -16.27
N LEU A 264 -3.26 5.88 -15.53
CA LEU A 264 -4.04 7.05 -15.88
C LEU A 264 -3.18 8.24 -16.36
N THR A 265 -1.85 8.15 -16.24
CA THR A 265 -0.93 9.24 -16.65
C THR A 265 -0.50 9.08 -18.10
N GLY A 266 -1.09 9.85 -18.98
CA GLY A 266 -0.81 9.88 -20.42
C GLY A 266 -0.67 11.30 -20.96
N PRO A 267 -0.73 11.50 -22.28
CA PRO A 267 -0.58 12.81 -22.95
C PRO A 267 -1.83 13.69 -22.88
N LYS A 268 -2.96 13.20 -22.37
CA LYS A 268 -4.20 13.99 -22.26
C LYS A 268 -3.94 15.25 -21.44
N HIS A 269 -4.33 16.38 -21.96
CA HIS A 269 -4.16 17.70 -21.37
C HIS A 269 -5.47 18.48 -21.43
N ILE A 270 -5.75 19.28 -20.40
CA ILE A 270 -6.91 20.17 -20.32
C ILE A 270 -6.39 21.61 -20.37
N PRO A 271 -6.59 22.34 -21.48
CA PRO A 271 -6.04 23.66 -21.64
C PRO A 271 -6.72 24.70 -20.73
N ASN A 272 -5.98 25.77 -20.42
CA ASN A 272 -6.48 26.97 -19.72
C ASN A 272 -6.91 26.79 -18.26
N ILE A 273 -6.41 25.77 -17.57
CA ILE A 273 -6.59 25.57 -16.13
C ILE A 273 -5.23 25.43 -15.44
N PRO A 274 -5.12 25.75 -14.11
CA PRO A 274 -3.92 25.51 -13.35
C PRO A 274 -3.54 24.02 -13.32
N ALA A 275 -2.23 23.72 -13.30
CA ALA A 275 -1.74 22.34 -13.32
C ALA A 275 -2.27 21.46 -12.16
N GLU A 276 -2.47 22.04 -10.98
CA GLU A 276 -3.02 21.33 -9.83
C GLU A 276 -4.50 20.96 -10.04
N GLU A 277 -5.28 21.85 -10.66
CA GLU A 277 -6.68 21.59 -11.00
C GLU A 277 -6.78 20.58 -12.13
N GLU A 278 -5.93 20.72 -13.16
CA GLU A 278 -5.85 19.75 -14.26
C GLU A 278 -5.62 18.34 -13.74
N ASP A 279 -4.67 18.18 -12.83
CA ASP A 279 -4.31 16.88 -12.31
C ASP A 279 -5.43 16.27 -11.43
N LEU A 280 -6.16 17.09 -10.66
CA LEU A 280 -7.36 16.63 -9.96
C LEU A 280 -8.44 16.13 -10.93
N LEU A 281 -8.63 16.83 -12.03
CA LEU A 281 -9.60 16.42 -13.05
C LEU A 281 -9.16 15.16 -13.80
N LEU A 282 -7.87 15.05 -14.17
CA LEU A 282 -7.32 13.91 -14.90
C LEU A 282 -7.23 12.63 -14.06
N MET A 283 -7.20 12.73 -12.74
CA MET A 283 -7.28 11.59 -11.82
C MET A 283 -8.70 11.37 -11.28
N GLY A 284 -9.60 12.36 -11.40
CA GLY A 284 -11.01 12.32 -10.99
C GLY A 284 -11.96 12.17 -12.18
N SER A 285 -12.84 13.15 -12.38
CA SER A 285 -13.93 13.10 -13.37
C SER A 285 -13.50 12.95 -14.83
N GLN A 286 -12.28 13.35 -15.15
CA GLN A 286 -11.68 13.24 -16.49
C GLN A 286 -10.68 12.10 -16.61
N ALA A 287 -10.59 11.24 -15.58
CA ALA A 287 -9.68 10.11 -15.60
C ALA A 287 -9.97 9.20 -16.80
N LEU A 288 -8.89 8.80 -17.48
CA LEU A 288 -8.99 7.97 -18.66
C LEU A 288 -7.79 7.01 -18.69
N PHE A 289 -8.09 5.73 -18.80
CA PHE A 289 -7.07 4.69 -18.92
C PHE A 289 -6.22 4.88 -20.16
N ILE A 290 -4.89 4.84 -20.03
CA ILE A 290 -3.96 5.05 -21.14
C ILE A 290 -4.03 3.95 -22.22
N GLU A 291 -4.59 2.79 -21.89
CA GLU A 291 -4.81 1.68 -22.82
C GLU A 291 -6.30 1.41 -23.03
N ASN A 292 -7.17 2.44 -22.88
CA ASN A 292 -8.59 2.32 -23.13
C ASN A 292 -8.84 1.95 -24.61
N PRO A 293 -9.53 0.84 -24.91
CA PRO A 293 -9.75 0.39 -26.29
C PRO A 293 -10.73 1.30 -27.07
N ASN A 294 -11.59 2.02 -26.36
CA ASN A 294 -12.65 2.84 -26.96
C ASN A 294 -12.28 4.32 -27.07
N ASN A 295 -11.25 4.77 -26.33
CA ASN A 295 -10.80 6.16 -26.34
C ASN A 295 -9.29 6.24 -26.13
N THR A 296 -8.56 6.52 -27.20
CA THR A 296 -7.10 6.56 -27.22
C THR A 296 -6.50 7.94 -26.95
N SER A 297 -7.31 8.95 -26.59
CA SER A 297 -6.83 10.33 -26.39
C SER A 297 -5.83 10.50 -25.25
N ASN A 298 -5.75 9.53 -24.31
CA ASN A 298 -4.75 9.49 -23.25
C ASN A 298 -3.63 8.46 -23.51
N ARG A 299 -3.57 7.86 -24.71
CA ARG A 299 -2.59 6.82 -25.02
C ARG A 299 -1.25 7.42 -25.42
N PRO A 300 -0.15 7.09 -24.72
CA PRO A 300 1.19 7.49 -25.16
C PRO A 300 1.60 6.81 -26.48
N ASP A 301 2.24 7.56 -27.39
CA ASP A 301 2.65 7.04 -28.71
C ASP A 301 3.72 5.95 -28.65
N ASN A 302 4.44 5.86 -27.53
CA ASN A 302 5.61 4.98 -27.38
C ASN A 302 5.36 3.75 -26.48
N LEU A 303 4.12 3.30 -26.32
CA LEU A 303 3.80 2.09 -25.58
C LEU A 303 4.36 0.85 -26.32
N LYS A 304 5.42 0.26 -25.76
CA LYS A 304 6.06 -0.95 -26.32
C LYS A 304 5.51 -2.25 -25.73
N VAL A 305 5.27 -2.24 -24.44
CA VAL A 305 4.66 -3.35 -23.68
C VAL A 305 3.31 -2.89 -23.18
N THR A 306 2.28 -3.66 -23.40
CA THR A 306 0.89 -3.32 -23.12
C THR A 306 0.26 -4.37 -22.19
N ILE A 307 -0.96 -4.11 -21.71
CA ILE A 307 -1.71 -5.12 -20.95
C ILE A 307 -1.95 -6.40 -21.75
N HIS A 308 -2.02 -6.32 -23.08
CA HIS A 308 -2.18 -7.49 -23.95
C HIS A 308 -1.01 -8.47 -23.82
N ASP A 309 0.22 -7.95 -23.67
CA ASP A 309 1.43 -8.78 -23.51
C ASP A 309 1.48 -9.53 -22.18
N LEU A 310 0.63 -9.13 -21.20
CA LEU A 310 0.50 -9.81 -19.89
C LEU A 310 -0.41 -11.03 -19.92
N GLY A 311 -1.05 -11.28 -21.05
CA GLY A 311 -1.96 -12.40 -21.26
C GLY A 311 -3.41 -12.15 -20.83
N PRO A 312 -4.35 -12.99 -21.25
CA PRO A 312 -5.78 -12.69 -21.28
C PRO A 312 -6.41 -12.51 -19.90
N HIS A 313 -5.88 -13.19 -18.87
CA HIS A 313 -6.46 -13.10 -17.52
C HIS A 313 -6.17 -11.77 -16.86
N ILE A 314 -4.95 -11.23 -17.02
CA ILE A 314 -4.57 -9.93 -16.46
C ILE A 314 -5.11 -8.79 -17.31
N GLU A 315 -5.06 -8.91 -18.64
CA GLU A 315 -5.65 -7.94 -19.57
C GLU A 315 -7.12 -7.69 -19.24
N SER A 316 -7.91 -8.75 -19.10
CA SER A 316 -9.33 -8.66 -18.75
C SER A 316 -9.57 -7.91 -17.43
N LEU A 317 -8.73 -8.15 -16.41
CA LEU A 317 -8.85 -7.48 -15.11
C LEU A 317 -8.49 -6.00 -15.19
N PHE A 318 -7.48 -5.62 -15.95
CA PHE A 318 -7.15 -4.21 -16.16
C PHE A 318 -8.22 -3.47 -16.96
N LEU A 319 -8.77 -4.07 -18.01
CA LEU A 319 -9.89 -3.51 -18.76
C LEU A 319 -11.10 -3.31 -17.83
N GLN A 320 -11.45 -4.31 -17.04
CA GLN A 320 -12.53 -4.19 -16.08
C GLN A 320 -12.26 -3.11 -15.03
N ALA A 321 -11.04 -3.02 -14.49
CA ALA A 321 -10.69 -2.04 -13.46
C ALA A 321 -10.71 -0.60 -13.97
N PHE A 322 -10.13 -0.35 -15.17
CA PHE A 322 -9.85 1.00 -15.66
C PHE A 322 -10.73 1.44 -16.85
N THR A 323 -11.62 0.57 -17.35
CA THR A 323 -12.64 0.94 -18.32
C THR A 323 -14.02 0.91 -17.67
N ASP A 324 -14.45 -0.25 -17.19
CA ASP A 324 -15.78 -0.44 -16.61
C ASP A 324 -15.85 0.10 -15.16
N GLY A 325 -14.83 -0.18 -14.37
CA GLY A 325 -14.75 0.13 -12.93
C GLY A 325 -14.15 1.49 -12.60
N LEU A 326 -13.59 2.24 -13.57
CA LEU A 326 -12.91 3.51 -13.30
C LEU A 326 -13.88 4.53 -12.66
N HIS A 327 -15.02 4.75 -13.29
CA HIS A 327 -16.09 5.64 -12.82
C HIS A 327 -17.31 4.88 -12.27
N ASN A 328 -17.22 3.55 -12.15
CA ASN A 328 -18.23 2.72 -11.53
C ASN A 328 -17.60 1.75 -10.50
N PRO A 329 -17.42 2.18 -9.24
CA PRO A 329 -16.69 1.43 -8.22
C PRO A 329 -17.17 -0.01 -8.03
N LYS A 330 -18.48 -0.27 -8.23
CA LYS A 330 -19.09 -1.61 -8.08
C LYS A 330 -18.69 -2.60 -9.18
N GLN A 331 -18.15 -2.13 -10.28
CA GLN A 331 -17.68 -2.99 -11.37
C GLN A 331 -16.18 -3.33 -11.27
N ARG A 332 -15.46 -2.79 -10.30
CA ARG A 332 -14.04 -3.11 -10.08
C ARG A 332 -13.86 -4.58 -9.74
N PRO A 333 -12.84 -5.25 -10.30
CA PRO A 333 -12.49 -6.60 -9.91
C PRO A 333 -12.17 -6.66 -8.41
N THR A 334 -12.66 -7.68 -7.72
CA THR A 334 -12.35 -7.89 -6.31
C THR A 334 -10.88 -8.30 -6.14
N ALA A 335 -10.35 -8.16 -4.93
CA ALA A 335 -9.00 -8.66 -4.62
C ALA A 335 -8.87 -10.18 -4.84
N MET A 336 -9.97 -10.93 -4.73
CA MET A 336 -10.01 -12.35 -5.07
C MET A 336 -9.91 -12.59 -6.59
N ASP A 337 -10.55 -11.77 -7.40
CA ASP A 337 -10.46 -11.86 -8.87
C ASP A 337 -9.03 -11.58 -9.33
N TRP A 338 -8.39 -10.56 -8.76
CA TRP A 338 -6.98 -10.25 -8.98
C TRP A 338 -6.08 -11.42 -8.60
N GLU A 339 -6.22 -11.98 -7.38
CA GLU A 339 -5.42 -13.14 -6.97
C GLU A 339 -5.57 -14.30 -7.96
N ARG A 340 -6.82 -14.65 -8.33
CA ARG A 340 -7.10 -15.74 -9.26
C ARG A 340 -6.52 -15.50 -10.66
N GLY A 341 -6.67 -14.30 -11.20
CA GLY A 341 -6.16 -13.96 -12.53
C GLY A 341 -4.64 -13.98 -12.57
N LEU A 342 -3.99 -13.41 -11.54
CA LEU A 342 -2.54 -13.41 -11.40
C LEU A 342 -1.98 -14.84 -11.27
N VAL A 343 -2.60 -15.71 -10.45
CA VAL A 343 -2.18 -17.11 -10.31
C VAL A 343 -2.37 -17.88 -11.62
N LYS A 344 -3.49 -17.70 -12.32
CA LYS A 344 -3.70 -18.33 -13.64
C LYS A 344 -2.66 -17.88 -14.65
N THR A 345 -2.30 -16.61 -14.66
CA THR A 345 -1.24 -16.11 -15.55
C THR A 345 0.13 -16.67 -15.14
N TRP A 346 0.41 -16.75 -13.84
CA TRP A 346 1.63 -17.38 -13.34
C TRP A 346 1.80 -18.82 -13.85
N ASP A 347 0.74 -19.60 -13.83
CA ASP A 347 0.74 -21.00 -14.29
C ASP A 347 0.95 -21.14 -15.82
N LEU A 348 0.76 -20.05 -16.57
CA LEU A 348 0.99 -19.98 -18.03
C LEU A 348 2.38 -19.43 -18.40
N LEU A 349 3.15 -18.93 -17.44
CA LEU A 349 4.47 -18.40 -17.71
C LEU A 349 5.45 -19.53 -18.03
N TYR A 350 6.20 -19.34 -19.09
CA TYR A 350 7.23 -20.28 -19.52
C TYR A 350 8.59 -19.57 -19.52
N PRO A 351 9.65 -20.17 -18.98
CA PRO A 351 10.98 -19.58 -18.98
C PRO A 351 11.47 -19.28 -20.39
N CYS A 352 12.04 -18.10 -20.59
CA CYS A 352 12.63 -17.72 -21.86
C CYS A 352 13.90 -18.55 -22.12
N GLU A 353 13.99 -19.22 -23.28
CA GLU A 353 15.16 -20.03 -23.66
C GLU A 353 16.34 -19.18 -24.19
N ASN A 354 16.10 -17.87 -24.46
CA ASN A 354 17.18 -16.99 -24.92
C ASN A 354 18.22 -16.81 -23.80
N PRO A 355 19.52 -17.17 -24.00
CA PRO A 355 20.56 -17.01 -22.99
C PRO A 355 20.79 -15.57 -22.55
N ASP A 356 20.49 -14.60 -23.40
CA ASP A 356 20.66 -13.17 -23.12
C ASP A 356 19.43 -12.52 -22.46
N CYS A 357 18.36 -13.28 -22.24
CA CYS A 357 17.16 -12.77 -21.58
C CYS A 357 17.41 -12.53 -20.09
N ARG A 358 17.19 -11.30 -19.64
CA ARG A 358 17.31 -10.93 -18.21
C ARG A 358 16.08 -11.30 -17.39
N GLU A 359 14.97 -11.66 -18.03
CA GLU A 359 13.68 -11.96 -17.42
C GLU A 359 13.41 -13.47 -17.23
N LYS A 360 14.49 -14.27 -17.18
CA LYS A 360 14.39 -15.74 -16.98
C LYS A 360 13.77 -16.12 -15.66
#